data_afe6ffe47923aea196b47471b5951cea
#
_entry.id   afe6ffe47923aea196b47471b5951cea
#
_cell.length_a   1.000
_cell.length_b   1.000
_cell.length_c   1.000
_cell.angle_alpha   90.00
_cell.angle_beta   90.00
_cell.angle_gamma   90.00
#
_symmetry.space_group_name_H-M   'P 1'
#
loop_
_entity.id
_entity.type
_entity.pdbx_description
1 polymer ?
#
loop_
_entity_poly.entity_id
_entity_poly.type
_entity_poly.pdbx_seq_one_letter_code
_entity_poly.pdbx_strand_id
1 'polypeptide(L)'
;MYIVIPVVQKSQRSILNAVNALRNIGFEIAATNTSANPVYEVQYGSSTPKLIAFSKVYTSLPNPQKDYGAVLTCSQADASCPIVQGADGRFKLPYEDPKLADGTPQQDNVYTERCKQIGLEMLYLFSQVK
;
A
#
# COMPACT_ATOMS: atom_id res chain seq x y z
N MET A 1 -8.70 -15.08 -2.81
CA MET A 1 -8.43 -13.97 -3.77
C MET A 1 -7.32 -13.12 -3.18
N TYR A 2 -6.26 -12.87 -3.92
CA TYR A 2 -5.16 -11.99 -3.53
C TYR A 2 -5.24 -10.70 -4.33
N ILE A 3 -4.98 -9.57 -3.68
CA ILE A 3 -4.85 -8.27 -4.36
C ILE A 3 -3.39 -7.86 -4.24
N VAL A 4 -2.75 -7.61 -5.37
CA VAL A 4 -1.38 -7.08 -5.43
C VAL A 4 -1.45 -5.63 -5.89
N ILE A 5 -0.89 -4.75 -5.09
CA ILE A 5 -0.67 -3.35 -5.48
C ILE A 5 0.79 -3.26 -5.90
N PRO A 6 1.09 -3.14 -7.20
CA PRO A 6 2.46 -3.02 -7.66
C PRO A 6 3.06 -1.72 -7.12
N VAL A 7 4.21 -1.85 -6.46
CA VAL A 7 4.95 -0.71 -5.90
C VAL A 7 6.22 -0.52 -6.73
N VAL A 8 6.34 0.62 -7.37
CA VAL A 8 7.65 1.14 -7.80
C VAL A 8 8.42 1.49 -6.53
N GLN A 9 9.72 1.19 -6.50
CA GLN A 9 10.56 1.40 -5.32
C GLN A 9 10.36 2.82 -4.75
N LYS A 10 9.73 2.90 -3.58
CA LYS A 10 9.46 4.18 -2.91
C LYS A 10 10.66 4.60 -2.06
N SER A 11 10.84 5.90 -1.86
CA SER A 11 11.83 6.43 -0.94
C SER A 11 11.50 5.99 0.51
N GLN A 12 12.51 5.89 1.37
CA GLN A 12 12.30 5.57 2.79
C GLN A 12 11.36 6.59 3.46
N ARG A 13 11.45 7.87 3.10
CA ARG A 13 10.57 8.92 3.62
C ARG A 13 9.11 8.63 3.30
N SER A 14 8.79 8.31 2.05
CA SER A 14 7.41 7.99 1.65
C SER A 14 6.86 6.75 2.36
N ILE A 15 7.71 5.76 2.63
CA ILE A 15 7.32 4.58 3.41
C ILE A 15 6.99 4.97 4.85
N LEU A 16 7.83 5.77 5.50
CA LEU A 16 7.61 6.24 6.88
C LEU A 16 6.33 7.09 6.97
N ASN A 17 6.09 7.97 6.01
CA ASN A 17 4.86 8.78 5.96
C ASN A 17 3.61 7.90 5.84
N ALA A 18 3.65 6.86 5.00
CA ALA A 18 2.56 5.89 4.89
C ALA A 18 2.34 5.10 6.19
N VAL A 19 3.41 4.67 6.86
CA VAL A 19 3.34 4.00 8.18
C VAL A 19 2.70 4.92 9.21
N ASN A 20 3.08 6.20 9.26
CA ASN A 20 2.50 7.17 10.18
C ASN A 20 1.02 7.43 9.90
N ALA A 21 0.63 7.54 8.62
CA ALA A 21 -0.76 7.71 8.23
C ALA A 21 -1.63 6.52 8.68
N LEU A 22 -1.14 5.29 8.53
CA LEU A 22 -1.82 4.08 9.01
C LEU A 22 -1.93 4.06 10.54
N ARG A 23 -0.87 4.44 11.27
CA ARG A 23 -0.92 4.57 12.73
C ARG A 23 -1.97 5.58 13.18
N ASN A 24 -2.08 6.72 12.48
CA ASN A 24 -3.05 7.77 12.79
C ASN A 24 -4.52 7.31 12.66
N ILE A 25 -4.78 6.29 11.87
CA ILE A 25 -6.11 5.68 11.73
C ILE A 25 -6.30 4.39 12.55
N GLY A 26 -5.37 4.08 13.46
CA GLY A 26 -5.54 3.04 14.47
C GLY A 26 -4.80 1.72 14.22
N PHE A 27 -3.93 1.64 13.22
CA PHE A 27 -3.07 0.47 13.05
C PHE A 27 -1.90 0.50 14.06
N GLU A 28 -1.65 -0.64 14.69
CA GLU A 28 -0.43 -0.88 15.46
C GLU A 28 0.64 -1.38 14.51
N ILE A 29 1.73 -0.60 14.36
CA ILE A 29 2.82 -0.91 13.44
C ILE A 29 4.16 -0.79 14.15
N ALA A 30 4.92 -1.86 14.19
CA ALA A 30 6.25 -1.91 14.79
C ALA A 30 7.28 -2.36 13.75
N ALA A 31 8.40 -1.65 13.66
CA ALA A 31 9.55 -2.12 12.89
C ALA A 31 10.27 -3.23 13.68
N THR A 32 10.56 -4.35 13.04
CA THR A 32 11.26 -5.48 13.66
C THR A 32 12.78 -5.40 13.51
N ASN A 33 13.26 -4.49 12.65
CA ASN A 33 14.67 -4.25 12.43
C ASN A 33 14.94 -2.81 11.97
N THR A 34 16.21 -2.43 11.91
CA THR A 34 16.68 -1.09 11.49
C THR A 34 17.38 -1.11 10.14
N SER A 35 17.07 -2.09 9.28
CA SER A 35 17.66 -2.19 7.93
C SER A 35 17.19 -1.05 7.01
N ALA A 36 17.88 -0.86 5.90
CA ALA A 36 17.48 0.10 4.86
C ALA A 36 16.09 -0.21 4.23
N ASN A 37 15.64 -1.46 4.35
CA ASN A 37 14.29 -1.89 4.03
C ASN A 37 13.68 -2.56 5.28
N PRO A 38 13.11 -1.76 6.20
CA PRO A 38 12.58 -2.30 7.44
C PRO A 38 11.43 -3.28 7.20
N VAL A 39 11.40 -4.31 8.03
CA VAL A 39 10.26 -5.22 8.12
C VAL A 39 9.35 -4.71 9.24
N TYR A 40 8.06 -4.62 8.96
CA TYR A 40 7.04 -4.16 9.89
C TYR A 40 6.10 -5.30 10.27
N GLU A 41 5.78 -5.40 11.55
CA GLU A 41 4.59 -6.09 12.02
C GLU A 41 3.44 -5.09 12.04
N VAL A 42 2.34 -5.44 11.39
CA VAL A 42 1.14 -4.58 11.26
C VAL A 42 -0.05 -5.33 11.86
N GLN A 43 -0.79 -4.67 12.74
CA GLN A 43 -1.98 -5.23 13.38
C GLN A 43 -3.06 -4.15 13.49
N TYR A 44 -4.32 -4.55 13.30
CA TYR A 44 -5.48 -3.70 13.53
C TYR A 44 -6.38 -4.32 14.60
N GLY A 45 -6.14 -3.89 15.85
CA GLY A 45 -6.82 -4.42 17.02
C GLY A 45 -6.21 -5.74 17.54
N SER A 46 -6.28 -5.94 18.85
CA SER A 46 -5.61 -7.02 19.58
C SER A 46 -6.06 -8.43 19.21
N SER A 47 -7.24 -8.58 18.61
CA SER A 47 -7.81 -9.87 18.19
C SER A 47 -7.52 -10.24 16.73
N THR A 48 -6.87 -9.34 15.96
CA THR A 48 -6.55 -9.61 14.56
C THR A 48 -5.17 -10.25 14.42
N PRO A 49 -4.94 -11.08 13.39
CA PRO A 49 -3.61 -11.63 13.14
C PRO A 49 -2.63 -10.52 12.75
N LYS A 50 -1.37 -10.68 13.16
CA LYS A 50 -0.28 -9.83 12.71
C LYS A 50 0.08 -10.13 11.26
N LEU A 51 0.26 -9.09 10.48
CA LEU A 51 0.73 -9.16 9.10
C LEU A 51 2.17 -8.67 9.02
N ILE A 52 2.96 -9.29 8.16
CA ILE A 52 4.34 -8.86 7.89
C ILE A 52 4.35 -8.02 6.62
N ALA A 53 4.86 -6.80 6.74
CA ALA A 53 4.94 -5.83 5.65
C ALA A 53 6.38 -5.34 5.46
N PHE A 54 6.83 -5.27 4.22
CA PHE A 54 8.11 -4.67 3.83
C PHE A 54 8.06 -4.24 2.35
N SER A 55 8.95 -3.34 1.96
CA SER A 55 9.02 -2.91 0.55
C SER A 55 9.58 -4.03 -0.31
N LYS A 56 8.86 -4.40 -1.37
CA LYS A 56 9.26 -5.43 -2.32
C LYS A 56 8.68 -5.15 -3.70
N VAL A 57 9.34 -5.61 -4.73
CA VAL A 57 8.78 -5.59 -6.08
C VAL A 57 7.65 -6.62 -6.20
N TYR A 58 6.67 -6.36 -7.08
CA TYR A 58 5.49 -7.22 -7.20
C TYR A 58 5.82 -8.66 -7.61
N THR A 59 6.92 -8.90 -8.32
CA THR A 59 7.40 -10.23 -8.73
C THR A 59 8.13 -11.01 -7.64
N SER A 60 8.31 -10.44 -6.44
CA SER A 60 8.96 -11.13 -5.32
C SER A 60 8.16 -12.35 -4.87
N LEU A 61 8.86 -13.45 -4.55
CA LEU A 61 8.26 -14.74 -4.15
C LEU A 61 7.20 -14.68 -3.03
N PRO A 62 7.28 -13.78 -2.03
CA PRO A 62 6.20 -13.66 -1.03
C PRO A 62 4.87 -13.17 -1.60
N ASN A 63 4.86 -12.60 -2.80
CA ASN A 63 3.64 -12.21 -3.49
C ASN A 63 3.08 -13.39 -4.29
N PRO A 64 1.76 -13.47 -4.48
CA PRO A 64 1.16 -14.47 -5.35
C PRO A 64 1.67 -14.32 -6.77
N GLN A 65 1.98 -15.44 -7.43
CA GLN A 65 2.49 -15.46 -8.80
C GLN A 65 1.38 -15.80 -9.82
N LYS A 66 0.22 -16.26 -9.35
CA LYS A 66 -0.98 -16.62 -10.10
C LYS A 66 -2.23 -16.52 -9.22
N ASP A 67 -3.39 -16.61 -9.82
CA ASP A 67 -4.69 -16.62 -9.14
C ASP A 67 -4.92 -15.35 -8.29
N TYR A 68 -4.61 -14.16 -8.87
CA TYR A 68 -4.77 -12.88 -8.20
C TYR A 68 -5.28 -11.75 -9.11
N GLY A 69 -5.96 -10.78 -8.51
CA GLY A 69 -6.29 -9.52 -9.15
C GLY A 69 -5.23 -8.44 -8.87
N ALA A 70 -4.86 -7.67 -9.87
CA ALA A 70 -3.96 -6.53 -9.74
C ALA A 70 -4.73 -5.21 -9.72
N VAL A 71 -4.59 -4.44 -8.63
CA VAL A 71 -5.12 -3.07 -8.54
C VAL A 71 -4.00 -2.08 -8.87
N LEU A 72 -4.16 -1.35 -9.97
CA LEU A 72 -3.19 -0.39 -10.48
C LEU A 72 -3.50 0.99 -9.91
N THR A 73 -2.71 1.45 -8.96
CA THR A 73 -2.93 2.71 -8.22
C THR A 73 -2.19 3.90 -8.82
N CYS A 74 -1.37 3.68 -9.86
CA CYS A 74 -0.66 4.76 -10.55
C CYS A 74 -1.63 5.70 -11.26
N SER A 75 -1.33 7.00 -11.30
CA SER A 75 -2.05 7.94 -12.17
C SER A 75 -1.82 7.57 -13.65
N GLN A 76 -2.76 7.92 -14.53
CA GLN A 76 -2.63 7.63 -15.97
C GLN A 76 -1.42 8.33 -16.63
N ALA A 77 -0.91 9.38 -16.01
CA ALA A 77 0.28 10.10 -16.46
C ALA A 77 1.59 9.40 -16.10
N ASP A 78 1.55 8.38 -15.24
CA ASP A 78 2.76 7.65 -14.83
C ASP A 78 3.05 6.55 -15.85
N ALA A 79 3.90 6.87 -16.84
CA ALA A 79 4.39 5.92 -17.84
C ALA A 79 5.20 4.77 -17.21
N SER A 80 5.55 4.86 -15.94
CA SER A 80 6.28 3.85 -15.18
C SER A 80 5.40 2.78 -14.56
N CYS A 81 4.07 2.88 -14.71
CA CYS A 81 3.15 1.89 -14.16
C CYS A 81 3.36 0.52 -14.85
N PRO A 82 3.86 -0.49 -14.14
CA PRO A 82 4.29 -1.73 -14.77
C PRO A 82 3.12 -2.54 -15.32
N ILE A 83 3.37 -3.26 -16.42
CA ILE A 83 2.48 -4.32 -16.86
C ILE A 83 2.61 -5.48 -15.87
N VAL A 84 1.59 -5.70 -15.04
CA VAL A 84 1.58 -6.79 -14.06
C VAL A 84 1.25 -8.09 -14.77
N GLN A 85 2.26 -8.93 -15.00
CA GLN A 85 2.10 -10.24 -15.59
C GLN A 85 1.58 -11.25 -14.55
N GLY A 86 0.82 -12.26 -15.01
CA GLY A 86 0.30 -13.32 -14.15
C GLY A 86 -0.98 -12.99 -13.38
N ALA A 87 -1.49 -11.77 -13.47
CA ALA A 87 -2.78 -11.40 -12.90
C ALA A 87 -3.94 -11.87 -13.76
N ASP A 88 -4.98 -12.47 -13.15
CA ASP A 88 -6.23 -12.88 -13.83
C ASP A 88 -7.07 -11.67 -14.25
N GLY A 89 -7.00 -10.59 -13.48
CA GLY A 89 -7.66 -9.32 -13.77
C GLY A 89 -6.80 -8.13 -13.38
N ARG A 90 -6.96 -7.02 -14.11
CA ARG A 90 -6.26 -5.75 -13.82
C ARG A 90 -7.30 -4.65 -13.71
N PHE A 91 -7.30 -3.98 -12.55
CA PHE A 91 -8.27 -2.95 -12.20
C PHE A 91 -7.55 -1.63 -11.98
N LYS A 92 -7.91 -0.61 -12.74
CA LYS A 92 -7.35 0.73 -12.56
C LYS A 92 -8.11 1.45 -11.45
N LEU A 93 -7.39 1.88 -10.44
CA LEU A 93 -7.89 2.68 -9.33
C LEU A 93 -6.86 3.78 -9.04
N PRO A 94 -6.74 4.78 -9.93
CA PRO A 94 -5.67 5.75 -9.88
C PRO A 94 -5.85 6.72 -8.70
N TYR A 95 -4.75 6.96 -7.98
CA TYR A 95 -4.66 7.97 -6.94
C TYR A 95 -3.52 8.94 -7.26
N GLU A 96 -3.69 10.19 -6.83
CA GLU A 96 -2.54 11.10 -6.76
C GLU A 96 -1.59 10.62 -5.67
N ASP A 97 -0.31 10.47 -6.00
CA ASP A 97 0.69 10.00 -5.04
C ASP A 97 0.92 11.09 -3.96
N PRO A 98 0.66 10.79 -2.67
CA PRO A 98 0.83 11.77 -1.59
C PRO A 98 2.28 12.21 -1.42
N LYS A 99 3.25 11.52 -2.02
CA LYS A 99 4.67 11.89 -1.99
C LYS A 99 4.95 13.29 -2.58
N LEU A 100 4.04 13.83 -3.38
CA LEU A 100 4.15 15.20 -3.88
C LEU A 100 4.15 16.24 -2.74
N ALA A 101 3.62 15.88 -1.58
CA ALA A 101 3.60 16.70 -0.38
C ALA A 101 4.82 16.46 0.54
N ASP A 102 5.73 15.55 0.19
CA ASP A 102 6.90 15.23 1.03
C ASP A 102 7.74 16.48 1.33
N GLY A 103 7.98 16.72 2.62
CA GLY A 103 8.76 17.87 3.09
C GLY A 103 7.99 19.20 3.14
N THR A 104 6.69 19.20 2.87
CA THR A 104 5.82 20.38 3.04
C THR A 104 5.06 20.35 4.36
N PRO A 105 4.53 21.49 4.84
CA PRO A 105 3.68 21.52 6.04
C PRO A 105 2.38 20.70 5.89
N GLN A 106 1.95 20.36 4.69
CA GLN A 106 0.74 19.61 4.39
C GLN A 106 0.98 18.09 4.34
N GLN A 107 2.23 17.63 4.42
CA GLN A 107 2.62 16.23 4.25
C GLN A 107 1.71 15.27 5.02
N ASP A 108 1.62 15.44 6.33
CA ASP A 108 0.90 14.49 7.19
C ASP A 108 -0.61 14.47 6.90
N ASN A 109 -1.18 15.63 6.59
CA ASN A 109 -2.59 15.73 6.22
C ASN A 109 -2.87 15.03 4.88
N VAL A 110 -2.06 15.28 3.85
CA VAL A 110 -2.22 14.67 2.52
C VAL A 110 -2.09 13.15 2.60
N TYR A 111 -1.13 12.61 3.35
CA TYR A 111 -1.00 11.17 3.56
C TYR A 111 -2.20 10.58 4.32
N THR A 112 -2.67 11.26 5.35
CA THR A 112 -3.81 10.81 6.15
C THR A 112 -5.10 10.79 5.32
N GLU A 113 -5.38 11.84 4.56
CA GLU A 113 -6.56 11.90 3.69
C GLU A 113 -6.51 10.85 2.57
N ARG A 114 -5.35 10.62 1.96
CA ARG A 114 -5.18 9.57 0.96
C ARG A 114 -5.39 8.18 1.58
N CYS A 115 -4.88 7.95 2.78
CA CYS A 115 -5.06 6.70 3.51
C CYS A 115 -6.55 6.43 3.80
N LYS A 116 -7.30 7.44 4.26
CA LYS A 116 -8.75 7.34 4.49
C LYS A 116 -9.51 7.05 3.20
N GLN A 117 -9.21 7.77 2.12
CA GLN A 117 -9.84 7.56 0.82
C GLN A 117 -9.67 6.11 0.35
N ILE A 118 -8.42 5.62 0.31
CA ILE A 118 -8.11 4.24 -0.10
C ILE A 118 -8.83 3.24 0.82
N GLY A 119 -8.80 3.48 2.12
CA GLY A 119 -9.45 2.62 3.11
C GLY A 119 -10.96 2.49 2.88
N LEU A 120 -11.66 3.59 2.64
CA LEU A 120 -13.10 3.58 2.34
C LEU A 120 -13.42 2.85 1.04
N GLU A 121 -12.65 3.07 -0.01
CA GLU A 121 -12.85 2.41 -1.30
C GLU A 121 -12.56 0.90 -1.21
N MET A 122 -11.53 0.49 -0.46
CA MET A 122 -11.26 -0.93 -0.21
C MET A 122 -12.35 -1.58 0.64
N LEU A 123 -12.86 -0.92 1.68
CA LEU A 123 -13.99 -1.43 2.46
C LEU A 123 -15.22 -1.64 1.58
N TYR A 124 -15.53 -0.67 0.70
CA TYR A 124 -16.61 -0.82 -0.25
C TYR A 124 -16.37 -2.01 -1.21
N LEU A 125 -15.19 -2.10 -1.81
CA LEU A 125 -14.82 -3.18 -2.71
C LEU A 125 -15.05 -4.55 -2.06
N PHE A 126 -14.51 -4.74 -0.85
CA PHE A 126 -14.61 -6.03 -0.15
C PHE A 126 -16.04 -6.31 0.36
N SER A 127 -16.87 -5.29 0.61
CA SER A 127 -18.28 -5.49 0.94
C SER A 127 -19.09 -6.08 -0.22
N GLN A 128 -18.61 -5.94 -1.46
CA GLN A 128 -19.26 -6.49 -2.67
C GLN A 128 -18.82 -7.94 -2.98
N VAL A 129 -17.81 -8.46 -2.30
CA VAL A 129 -17.34 -9.84 -2.48
C VAL A 129 -18.22 -10.77 -1.65
N LYS A 130 -18.91 -11.70 -2.34
CA LYS A 130 -19.76 -12.72 -1.73
C LYS A 130 -18.99 -14.00 -1.47
#